data_b1d6190ca2da29023624b24252f344d1
#
_entry.id   b1d6190ca2da29023624b24252f344d1
#
_cell.length_a   1.000
_cell.length_b   1.000
_cell.length_c   1.000
_cell.angle_alpha   90.00
_cell.angle_beta   90.00
_cell.angle_gamma   90.00
#
_symmetry.space_group_name_H-M   'P 1'
#
loop_
_entity.id
_entity.type
_entity.pdbx_description
1 polymer ?
#
loop_
_entity_poly.entity_id
_entity_poly.type
_entity_poly.pdbx_seq_one_letter_code
_entity_poly.pdbx_strand_id
1 'polypeptide(L)'
;MAQGIGDEVAGWRDNAIASGQAVSGADQRQFATSVIHDRLRQIAERDISNGIGALSPEEDSAVIQAALDDMFGAGMLDRLLADPLVENVDAIGCDRVWVSYADGRKELGPQLWRSDAEMIDHLRRLGARSGQAERRFDNAAVELNLQLPSGARLFAVMAVTARPCVSVRRHRKATATLAELRDSGTFDDRVEQFLAAAVRARLNILLAGGTNAGKTTLLRALLGETDARERLVTIEDNRELNLSAFGDRHQDVVEMEAREPNTEGEGEVTLAELVRMGLRMNPSRVIVGEVRGSEVIPMLNAMSQGNDGSMCTIHASSSEGVFDRIAAYCVQAPERLDRIASNLLLANAVDLVVFLAQAQTPTGLRRWVASIREVVAAEDHHVSSNEIFRAEPGSHAAPTGVPLRPQTMERLAAVGYSWPPTLQVVQ
;
A
#
# COMPACT_ATOMS: atom_id res chain seq x y z
N MET A 1 -22.87 24.57 -9.64
CA MET A 1 -23.17 23.61 -10.73
C MET A 1 -23.02 22.17 -10.26
N ALA A 2 -21.88 21.71 -9.81
CA ALA A 2 -21.63 20.31 -9.41
C ALA A 2 -22.60 19.76 -8.35
N GLN A 3 -22.97 20.54 -7.33
CA GLN A 3 -23.90 20.10 -6.29
C GLN A 3 -25.31 19.78 -6.82
N GLY A 4 -25.88 20.64 -7.68
CA GLY A 4 -27.21 20.39 -8.28
C GLY A 4 -27.20 19.20 -9.24
N ILE A 5 -26.09 18.95 -9.94
CA ILE A 5 -25.93 17.77 -10.80
C ILE A 5 -25.81 16.51 -9.94
N GLY A 6 -25.09 16.60 -8.81
CA GLY A 6 -24.99 15.49 -7.84
C GLY A 6 -26.35 15.03 -7.33
N ASP A 7 -27.23 15.97 -6.99
CA ASP A 7 -28.58 15.68 -6.52
C ASP A 7 -29.45 15.03 -7.62
N GLU A 8 -29.33 15.48 -8.88
CA GLU A 8 -30.02 14.87 -10.02
C GLU A 8 -29.55 13.44 -10.30
N VAL A 9 -28.23 13.19 -10.21
CA VAL A 9 -27.64 11.84 -10.38
C VAL A 9 -28.06 10.91 -9.26
N ALA A 10 -28.08 11.38 -8.02
CA ALA A 10 -28.55 10.62 -6.87
C ALA A 10 -30.03 10.26 -7.01
N GLY A 11 -30.88 11.22 -7.37
CA GLY A 11 -32.31 10.97 -7.61
C GLY A 11 -32.57 9.99 -8.75
N TRP A 12 -31.82 10.07 -9.84
CA TRP A 12 -31.90 9.11 -10.93
C TRP A 12 -31.49 7.69 -10.48
N ARG A 13 -30.38 7.56 -9.75
CA ARG A 13 -29.92 6.28 -9.22
C ARG A 13 -30.97 5.64 -8.31
N ASP A 14 -31.52 6.40 -7.38
CA ASP A 14 -32.49 5.91 -6.39
C ASP A 14 -33.80 5.45 -7.08
N ASN A 15 -34.23 6.15 -8.11
CA ASN A 15 -35.40 5.76 -8.94
C ASN A 15 -35.13 4.48 -9.75
N ALA A 16 -33.91 4.34 -10.32
CA ALA A 16 -33.55 3.15 -11.08
C ALA A 16 -33.46 1.91 -10.17
N ILE A 17 -32.89 2.05 -8.96
CA ILE A 17 -32.88 0.98 -7.96
C ILE A 17 -34.29 0.61 -7.50
N ALA A 18 -35.15 1.59 -7.25
CA ALA A 18 -36.55 1.37 -6.86
C ALA A 18 -37.34 0.64 -7.96
N SER A 19 -36.97 0.80 -9.23
CA SER A 19 -37.54 0.08 -10.37
C SER A 19 -36.92 -1.28 -10.66
N GLY A 20 -35.97 -1.73 -9.81
CA GLY A 20 -35.34 -3.05 -9.93
C GLY A 20 -34.17 -3.10 -10.93
N GLN A 21 -33.64 -1.96 -11.38
CA GLN A 21 -32.50 -1.92 -12.28
C GLN A 21 -31.20 -1.92 -11.46
N ALA A 22 -30.23 -2.74 -11.86
CA ALA A 22 -28.87 -2.67 -11.34
C ALA A 22 -28.18 -1.48 -12.00
N VAL A 23 -27.71 -0.51 -11.20
CA VAL A 23 -27.03 0.70 -11.67
C VAL A 23 -25.55 0.59 -11.36
N SER A 24 -24.71 0.51 -12.39
CA SER A 24 -23.26 0.50 -12.25
C SER A 24 -22.69 1.92 -12.08
N GLY A 25 -21.45 2.05 -11.61
CA GLY A 25 -20.74 3.34 -11.58
C GLY A 25 -20.55 3.94 -12.99
N ALA A 26 -20.43 3.09 -14.03
CA ALA A 26 -20.36 3.54 -15.42
C ALA A 26 -21.68 4.18 -15.88
N ASP A 27 -22.83 3.59 -15.52
CA ASP A 27 -24.15 4.15 -15.84
C ASP A 27 -24.36 5.50 -15.16
N GLN A 28 -23.95 5.64 -13.88
CA GLN A 28 -24.02 6.91 -13.16
C GLN A 28 -23.16 7.97 -13.81
N ARG A 29 -21.92 7.62 -14.24
CA ARG A 29 -21.02 8.55 -14.93
C ARG A 29 -21.58 8.97 -16.29
N GLN A 30 -22.17 8.05 -17.04
CA GLN A 30 -22.80 8.35 -18.34
C GLN A 30 -24.00 9.29 -18.17
N PHE A 31 -24.86 9.04 -17.18
CA PHE A 31 -25.99 9.91 -16.87
C PHE A 31 -25.52 11.31 -16.43
N ALA A 32 -24.55 11.40 -15.54
CA ALA A 32 -23.95 12.68 -15.14
C ALA A 32 -23.39 13.45 -16.33
N THR A 33 -22.72 12.76 -17.25
CA THR A 33 -22.20 13.38 -18.48
C THR A 33 -23.32 14.01 -19.30
N SER A 34 -24.46 13.33 -19.47
CA SER A 34 -25.60 13.89 -20.21
C SER A 34 -26.20 15.12 -19.51
N VAL A 35 -26.33 15.07 -18.18
CA VAL A 35 -26.83 16.22 -17.40
C VAL A 35 -25.88 17.43 -17.50
N ILE A 36 -24.56 17.20 -17.45
CA ILE A 36 -23.55 18.25 -17.60
C ILE A 36 -23.67 18.91 -18.99
N HIS A 37 -23.76 18.11 -20.06
CA HIS A 37 -23.94 18.61 -21.41
C HIS A 37 -25.18 19.48 -21.57
N ASP A 38 -26.34 19.03 -21.03
CA ASP A 38 -27.57 19.81 -21.11
C ASP A 38 -27.47 21.13 -20.34
N ARG A 39 -26.78 21.14 -19.17
CA ARG A 39 -26.55 22.38 -18.42
C ARG A 39 -25.61 23.32 -19.15
N LEU A 40 -24.54 22.83 -19.76
CA LEU A 40 -23.61 23.66 -20.53
C LEU A 40 -24.33 24.29 -21.75
N ARG A 41 -25.20 23.53 -22.45
CA ARG A 41 -26.00 24.02 -23.54
C ARG A 41 -26.91 25.18 -23.10
N GLN A 42 -27.62 25.03 -21.98
CA GLN A 42 -28.48 26.08 -21.41
C GLN A 42 -27.68 27.34 -21.05
N ILE A 43 -26.46 27.17 -20.51
CA ILE A 43 -25.57 28.29 -20.20
C ILE A 43 -25.13 28.97 -21.48
N ALA A 44 -24.69 28.24 -22.50
CA ALA A 44 -24.26 28.78 -23.77
C ALA A 44 -25.38 29.56 -24.47
N GLU A 45 -26.60 29.05 -24.50
CA GLU A 45 -27.78 29.73 -25.05
C GLU A 45 -28.06 31.08 -24.34
N ARG A 46 -27.96 31.10 -23.01
CA ARG A 46 -28.13 32.30 -22.20
C ARG A 46 -27.00 33.30 -22.45
N ASP A 47 -25.78 32.85 -22.51
CA ASP A 47 -24.59 33.70 -22.64
C ASP A 47 -24.53 34.32 -24.05
N ILE A 48 -24.88 33.55 -25.09
CA ILE A 48 -25.06 34.07 -26.46
C ILE A 48 -26.14 35.17 -26.49
N SER A 49 -27.28 34.94 -25.81
CA SER A 49 -28.36 35.94 -25.73
C SER A 49 -27.95 37.23 -25.03
N ASN A 50 -26.94 37.14 -24.14
CA ASN A 50 -26.36 38.27 -23.43
C ASN A 50 -25.13 38.88 -24.14
N GLY A 51 -24.79 38.43 -25.36
CA GLY A 51 -23.66 38.93 -26.13
C GLY A 51 -22.30 38.40 -25.65
N ILE A 52 -22.30 37.34 -24.81
CA ILE A 52 -21.11 36.62 -24.35
C ILE A 52 -20.88 35.46 -25.32
N GLY A 53 -19.65 35.26 -25.77
CA GLY A 53 -19.30 34.16 -26.67
C GLY A 53 -19.50 32.79 -25.99
N ALA A 54 -19.88 31.77 -26.77
CA ALA A 54 -19.90 30.39 -26.30
C ALA A 54 -18.48 29.86 -26.05
N LEU A 55 -18.35 28.89 -25.15
CA LEU A 55 -17.10 28.17 -24.93
C LEU A 55 -16.68 27.41 -26.20
N SER A 56 -15.40 27.28 -26.41
CA SER A 56 -14.88 26.39 -27.46
C SER A 56 -15.14 24.93 -27.13
N PRO A 57 -15.15 24.00 -28.10
CA PRO A 57 -15.31 22.58 -27.84
C PRO A 57 -14.25 22.00 -26.86
N GLU A 58 -13.05 22.59 -26.85
CA GLU A 58 -11.98 22.20 -25.93
C GLU A 58 -12.26 22.67 -24.51
N GLU A 59 -12.78 23.90 -24.34
CA GLU A 59 -13.19 24.43 -23.04
C GLU A 59 -14.41 23.68 -22.49
N ASP A 60 -15.41 23.35 -23.32
CA ASP A 60 -16.54 22.51 -22.95
C ASP A 60 -16.07 21.13 -22.43
N SER A 61 -15.18 20.46 -23.18
CA SER A 61 -14.63 19.17 -22.77
C SER A 61 -13.86 19.26 -21.45
N ALA A 62 -13.09 20.34 -21.24
CA ALA A 62 -12.36 20.57 -19.99
C ALA A 62 -13.30 20.79 -18.80
N VAL A 63 -14.41 21.51 -19.00
CA VAL A 63 -15.43 21.75 -17.96
C VAL A 63 -16.15 20.44 -17.61
N ILE A 64 -16.51 19.64 -18.61
CA ILE A 64 -17.16 18.34 -18.41
C ILE A 64 -16.24 17.42 -17.60
N GLN A 65 -14.99 17.28 -18.02
CA GLN A 65 -14.04 16.44 -17.33
C GLN A 65 -13.81 16.93 -15.89
N ALA A 66 -13.69 18.24 -15.67
CA ALA A 66 -13.55 18.83 -14.34
C ALA A 66 -14.75 18.53 -13.44
N ALA A 67 -15.96 18.60 -13.96
CA ALA A 67 -17.17 18.28 -13.21
C ALA A 67 -17.27 16.79 -12.88
N LEU A 68 -16.90 15.91 -13.81
CA LEU A 68 -16.84 14.47 -13.58
C LEU A 68 -15.79 14.08 -12.57
N ASP A 69 -14.60 14.71 -12.61
CA ASP A 69 -13.53 14.48 -11.65
C ASP A 69 -13.94 14.92 -10.22
N ASP A 70 -14.68 16.02 -10.10
CA ASP A 70 -15.23 16.48 -8.81
C ASP A 70 -16.37 15.55 -8.29
N MET A 71 -17.17 15.02 -9.19
CA MET A 71 -18.31 14.14 -8.84
C MET A 71 -17.92 12.70 -8.56
N PHE A 72 -16.98 12.14 -9.30
CA PHE A 72 -16.65 10.70 -9.25
C PHE A 72 -15.20 10.40 -8.87
N GLY A 73 -14.33 11.39 -8.89
CA GLY A 73 -12.92 11.31 -8.51
C GLY A 73 -12.59 12.15 -7.27
N ALA A 74 -11.29 12.42 -7.12
CA ALA A 74 -10.74 13.30 -6.10
C ALA A 74 -10.51 14.74 -6.62
N GLY A 75 -11.17 15.12 -7.72
CA GLY A 75 -11.15 16.48 -8.28
C GLY A 75 -9.74 16.96 -8.64
N MET A 76 -9.35 18.12 -8.09
CA MET A 76 -8.04 18.71 -8.35
C MET A 76 -6.85 17.85 -7.87
N LEU A 77 -7.07 16.97 -6.88
CA LEU A 77 -6.04 16.02 -6.45
C LEU A 77 -5.70 15.03 -7.56
N ASP A 78 -6.69 14.52 -8.30
CA ASP A 78 -6.45 13.60 -9.42
C ASP A 78 -5.61 14.25 -10.52
N ARG A 79 -5.79 15.55 -10.77
CA ARG A 79 -4.98 16.29 -11.76
C ARG A 79 -3.51 16.39 -11.36
N LEU A 80 -3.22 16.63 -10.08
CA LEU A 80 -1.83 16.59 -9.58
C LEU A 80 -1.26 15.18 -9.64
N LEU A 81 -2.07 14.20 -9.28
CA LEU A 81 -1.68 12.80 -9.31
C LEU A 81 -1.59 12.22 -10.75
N ALA A 82 -2.08 12.92 -11.76
CA ALA A 82 -1.90 12.52 -13.17
C ALA A 82 -0.44 12.60 -13.63
N ASP A 83 0.34 13.52 -13.06
CA ASP A 83 1.79 13.58 -13.30
C ASP A 83 2.46 12.34 -12.68
N PRO A 84 3.10 11.46 -13.48
CA PRO A 84 3.73 10.24 -12.99
C PRO A 84 4.93 10.49 -12.06
N LEU A 85 5.47 11.69 -12.03
CA LEU A 85 6.59 12.07 -11.15
C LEU A 85 6.13 12.45 -9.75
N VAL A 86 4.87 12.80 -9.54
CA VAL A 86 4.34 13.16 -8.22
C VAL A 86 4.27 11.95 -7.32
N GLU A 87 4.87 12.04 -6.14
CA GLU A 87 4.83 11.02 -5.08
C GLU A 87 3.89 11.39 -3.95
N ASN A 88 3.98 12.63 -3.46
CA ASN A 88 3.13 13.08 -2.36
C ASN A 88 2.54 14.46 -2.66
N VAL A 89 1.33 14.68 -2.18
CA VAL A 89 0.66 15.98 -2.15
C VAL A 89 0.23 16.24 -0.70
N ASP A 90 0.83 17.25 -0.07
CA ASP A 90 0.57 17.61 1.32
C ASP A 90 -0.04 19.02 1.36
N ALA A 91 -1.23 19.18 1.93
CA ALA A 91 -1.86 20.49 2.08
C ALA A 91 -2.10 20.83 3.56
N ILE A 92 -1.83 22.09 3.92
CA ILE A 92 -2.13 22.70 5.20
C ILE A 92 -3.12 23.84 4.94
N GLY A 93 -4.39 23.59 5.18
CA GLY A 93 -5.47 24.42 4.71
C GLY A 93 -5.61 24.42 3.18
N CYS A 94 -6.48 25.28 2.68
CA CYS A 94 -6.86 25.31 1.27
C CYS A 94 -5.79 25.82 0.31
N ASP A 95 -4.80 26.57 0.80
CA ASP A 95 -3.89 27.42 0.01
C ASP A 95 -2.40 27.05 0.11
N ARG A 96 -2.02 26.22 1.07
CA ARG A 96 -0.63 25.81 1.25
C ARG A 96 -0.45 24.35 0.84
N VAL A 97 -0.26 24.10 -0.44
CA VAL A 97 -0.12 22.78 -1.04
C VAL A 97 1.33 22.54 -1.43
N TRP A 98 1.91 21.48 -0.90
CA TRP A 98 3.25 21.02 -1.24
C TRP A 98 3.18 19.76 -2.10
N VAL A 99 3.90 19.77 -3.20
CA VAL A 99 4.03 18.60 -4.10
C VAL A 99 5.46 18.10 -4.01
N SER A 100 5.61 16.82 -3.68
CA SER A 100 6.91 16.13 -3.64
C SER A 100 7.01 15.17 -4.81
N TYR A 101 8.13 15.24 -5.52
CA TYR A 101 8.40 14.47 -6.72
C TYR A 101 9.43 13.35 -6.45
N ALA A 102 9.43 12.38 -7.31
CA ALA A 102 10.30 11.21 -7.23
C ALA A 102 11.80 11.50 -7.37
N ASP A 103 12.14 12.59 -8.01
CA ASP A 103 13.51 13.07 -8.15
C ASP A 103 14.01 13.81 -6.90
N GLY A 104 13.17 13.91 -5.85
CA GLY A 104 13.48 14.56 -4.59
C GLY A 104 13.13 16.05 -4.54
N ARG A 105 12.62 16.65 -5.64
CA ARG A 105 12.11 18.03 -5.61
C ARG A 105 10.88 18.11 -4.73
N LYS A 106 10.72 19.26 -4.05
CA LYS A 106 9.52 19.63 -3.30
C LYS A 106 9.19 21.07 -3.59
N GLU A 107 8.00 21.32 -4.14
CA GLU A 107 7.59 22.63 -4.64
C GLU A 107 6.21 23.00 -4.09
N LEU A 108 5.89 24.30 -4.07
CA LEU A 108 4.54 24.77 -3.82
C LEU A 108 3.69 24.49 -5.05
N GLY A 109 2.63 23.73 -4.86
CA GLY A 109 1.62 23.43 -5.86
C GLY A 109 0.55 24.52 -5.95
N PRO A 110 -0.42 24.35 -6.86
CA PRO A 110 -1.55 25.27 -7.00
C PRO A 110 -2.48 25.18 -5.78
N GLN A 111 -3.22 26.23 -5.51
CA GLN A 111 -4.33 26.21 -4.56
C GLN A 111 -5.42 25.25 -5.05
N LEU A 112 -5.82 24.28 -4.20
CA LEU A 112 -6.78 23.24 -4.57
C LEU A 112 -8.22 23.57 -4.17
N TRP A 113 -8.41 24.37 -3.15
CA TRP A 113 -9.72 24.75 -2.62
C TRP A 113 -9.77 26.26 -2.35
N ARG A 114 -10.94 26.85 -2.46
CA ARG A 114 -11.15 28.31 -2.23
C ARG A 114 -11.10 28.67 -0.75
N SER A 115 -11.43 27.71 0.13
CA SER A 115 -11.46 27.89 1.58
C SER A 115 -11.23 26.57 2.31
N ASP A 116 -10.86 26.64 3.59
CA ASP A 116 -10.74 25.48 4.46
C ASP A 116 -12.08 24.74 4.62
N ALA A 117 -13.20 25.47 4.59
CA ALA A 117 -14.52 24.85 4.61
C ALA A 117 -14.79 24.01 3.35
N GLU A 118 -14.45 24.52 2.16
CA GLU A 118 -14.58 23.77 0.90
C GLU A 118 -13.67 22.53 0.89
N MET A 119 -12.46 22.64 1.43
CA MET A 119 -11.55 21.51 1.61
C MET A 119 -12.19 20.41 2.49
N ILE A 120 -12.72 20.77 3.65
CA ILE A 120 -13.39 19.84 4.56
C ILE A 120 -14.60 19.18 3.88
N ASP A 121 -15.44 19.95 3.20
CA ASP A 121 -16.61 19.42 2.51
C ASP A 121 -16.23 18.49 1.35
N HIS A 122 -15.16 18.78 0.62
CA HIS A 122 -14.63 17.88 -0.39
C HIS A 122 -14.15 16.56 0.22
N LEU A 123 -13.36 16.62 1.31
CA LEU A 123 -12.86 15.44 2.01
C LEU A 123 -14.01 14.59 2.59
N ARG A 124 -15.07 15.21 3.13
CA ARG A 124 -16.29 14.53 3.57
C ARG A 124 -16.96 13.76 2.43
N ARG A 125 -17.12 14.40 1.28
CA ARG A 125 -17.69 13.72 0.09
C ARG A 125 -16.85 12.54 -0.36
N LEU A 126 -15.51 12.65 -0.32
CA LEU A 126 -14.62 11.52 -0.62
C LEU A 126 -14.80 10.40 0.39
N GLY A 127 -14.87 10.70 1.69
CA GLY A 127 -15.13 9.72 2.75
C GLY A 127 -16.46 8.98 2.59
N ALA A 128 -17.53 9.71 2.29
CA ALA A 128 -18.86 9.13 2.08
C ALA A 128 -18.95 8.21 0.84
N ARG A 129 -18.08 8.41 -0.18
CA ARG A 129 -18.08 7.63 -1.42
C ARG A 129 -17.11 6.44 -1.39
N SER A 130 -16.10 6.45 -0.49
CA SER A 130 -15.04 5.46 -0.49
C SER A 130 -15.42 4.23 0.33
N GLY A 131 -15.94 3.19 -0.33
CA GLY A 131 -15.97 1.85 0.18
C GLY A 131 -17.22 1.39 0.92
N GLN A 132 -17.09 0.24 1.60
CA GLN A 132 -18.20 -0.51 2.20
C GLN A 132 -18.70 0.05 3.55
N ALA A 133 -18.04 1.08 4.11
CA ALA A 133 -18.44 1.74 5.34
C ALA A 133 -18.41 3.26 5.14
N GLU A 134 -19.48 3.93 5.57
CA GLU A 134 -19.56 5.39 5.57
C GLU A 134 -18.50 5.95 6.55
N ARG A 135 -17.49 6.64 5.99
CA ARG A 135 -16.42 7.26 6.78
C ARG A 135 -16.79 8.69 7.09
N ARG A 136 -16.99 8.99 8.36
CA ARG A 136 -17.23 10.37 8.83
C ARG A 136 -15.92 11.16 8.84
N PHE A 137 -16.07 12.49 8.63
CA PHE A 137 -14.99 13.45 8.82
C PHE A 137 -15.61 14.72 9.41
N ASP A 138 -15.61 14.82 10.73
CA ASP A 138 -16.20 15.92 11.49
C ASP A 138 -15.52 16.08 12.86
N ASN A 139 -16.09 16.90 13.75
CA ASN A 139 -15.51 17.14 15.08
C ASN A 139 -15.51 15.92 16.02
N ALA A 140 -16.29 14.89 15.70
CA ALA A 140 -16.30 13.64 16.47
C ALA A 140 -15.41 12.58 15.83
N ALA A 141 -15.21 12.65 14.49
CA ALA A 141 -14.30 11.80 13.73
C ALA A 141 -13.30 12.73 13.02
N VAL A 142 -12.24 13.10 13.74
CA VAL A 142 -11.29 14.15 13.33
C VAL A 142 -10.30 13.73 12.26
N GLU A 143 -10.23 12.43 11.94
CA GLU A 143 -9.36 11.86 10.93
C GLU A 143 -10.16 11.17 9.83
N LEU A 144 -9.56 11.13 8.63
CA LEU A 144 -10.08 10.43 7.47
C LEU A 144 -8.93 9.71 6.79
N ASN A 145 -9.03 8.40 6.67
CA ASN A 145 -8.07 7.56 5.97
C ASN A 145 -8.78 6.78 4.89
N LEU A 146 -8.37 6.94 3.62
CA LEU A 146 -9.01 6.27 2.49
C LEU A 146 -8.06 6.07 1.31
N GLN A 147 -8.41 5.15 0.44
CA GLN A 147 -7.77 4.99 -0.86
C GLN A 147 -8.60 5.72 -1.93
N LEU A 148 -7.94 6.55 -2.73
CA LEU A 148 -8.55 7.21 -3.88
C LEU A 148 -8.76 6.19 -5.03
N PRO A 149 -9.69 6.47 -5.96
CA PRO A 149 -9.87 5.61 -7.15
C PRO A 149 -8.59 5.43 -7.98
N SER A 150 -7.67 6.39 -7.93
CA SER A 150 -6.33 6.30 -8.54
C SER A 150 -5.38 5.31 -7.84
N GLY A 151 -5.79 4.70 -6.73
CA GLY A 151 -4.94 3.87 -5.88
C GLY A 151 -4.05 4.65 -4.91
N ALA A 152 -4.07 5.99 -4.93
CA ALA A 152 -3.32 6.80 -3.98
C ALA A 152 -3.99 6.76 -2.59
N ARG A 153 -3.17 6.73 -1.53
CA ARG A 153 -3.64 6.80 -0.15
C ARG A 153 -3.82 8.24 0.28
N LEU A 154 -4.97 8.57 0.84
CA LEU A 154 -5.29 9.87 1.42
C LEU A 154 -5.45 9.73 2.93
N PHE A 155 -4.76 10.57 3.68
CA PHE A 155 -4.97 10.77 5.11
C PHE A 155 -5.24 12.25 5.38
N ALA A 156 -6.31 12.56 6.11
CA ALA A 156 -6.65 13.93 6.46
C ALA A 156 -7.01 14.05 7.94
N VAL A 157 -6.76 15.23 8.51
CA VAL A 157 -7.12 15.58 9.90
C VAL A 157 -7.73 16.97 9.94
N MET A 158 -8.68 17.15 10.88
CA MET A 158 -9.28 18.43 11.22
C MET A 158 -9.54 18.54 12.72
N ALA A 159 -9.85 19.73 13.23
CA ALA A 159 -10.21 20.03 14.62
C ALA A 159 -9.12 19.76 15.68
N VAL A 160 -8.09 18.98 15.38
CA VAL A 160 -6.90 18.74 16.24
C VAL A 160 -5.67 19.48 15.73
N THR A 161 -5.81 20.19 14.62
CA THR A 161 -4.82 21.06 13.98
C THR A 161 -5.38 22.46 13.83
N ALA A 162 -4.52 23.47 13.70
CA ALA A 162 -4.97 24.87 13.52
C ALA A 162 -5.79 25.07 12.25
N ARG A 163 -5.51 24.29 11.21
CA ARG A 163 -6.24 24.25 9.92
C ARG A 163 -6.36 22.81 9.48
N PRO A 164 -7.36 22.42 8.65
CA PRO A 164 -7.43 21.08 8.12
C PRO A 164 -6.16 20.75 7.34
N CYS A 165 -5.68 19.50 7.49
CA CYS A 165 -4.51 19.02 6.78
C CYS A 165 -4.86 17.75 6.01
N VAL A 166 -4.25 17.58 4.84
CA VAL A 166 -4.37 16.37 4.03
C VAL A 166 -3.00 15.99 3.47
N SER A 167 -2.71 14.69 3.52
CA SER A 167 -1.55 14.08 2.86
C SER A 167 -2.05 13.01 1.91
N VAL A 168 -1.66 13.12 0.64
CA VAL A 168 -1.95 12.11 -0.38
C VAL A 168 -0.64 11.50 -0.84
N ARG A 169 -0.55 10.18 -0.77
CA ARG A 169 0.63 9.44 -1.18
C ARG A 169 0.31 8.49 -2.32
N ARG A 170 1.07 8.60 -3.41
CA ARG A 170 0.97 7.72 -4.56
C ARG A 170 1.95 6.55 -4.46
N HIS A 171 1.47 5.35 -4.72
CA HIS A 171 2.32 4.17 -4.86
C HIS A 171 2.78 4.06 -6.34
N ARG A 172 4.06 4.42 -6.60
CA ARG A 172 4.58 4.54 -7.99
C ARG A 172 4.91 3.22 -8.66
N LYS A 173 5.29 2.21 -7.90
CA LYS A 173 5.77 0.93 -8.45
C LYS A 173 4.79 -0.20 -8.17
N ALA A 174 3.56 -0.06 -8.68
CA ALA A 174 2.57 -1.12 -8.57
C ALA A 174 3.01 -2.44 -9.24
N THR A 175 3.91 -2.38 -10.22
CA THR A 175 4.37 -3.50 -11.03
C THR A 175 5.84 -3.87 -10.83
N ALA A 176 6.51 -3.41 -9.75
CA ALA A 176 7.93 -3.67 -9.56
C ALA A 176 8.23 -5.19 -9.56
N THR A 177 9.17 -5.60 -10.40
CA THR A 177 9.76 -6.94 -10.45
C THR A 177 11.11 -6.95 -9.72
N LEU A 178 11.62 -8.14 -9.37
CA LEU A 178 12.98 -8.24 -8.81
C LEU A 178 14.03 -7.71 -9.79
N ALA A 179 13.88 -7.98 -11.09
CA ALA A 179 14.78 -7.47 -12.12
C ALA A 179 14.80 -5.93 -12.16
N GLU A 180 13.64 -5.26 -12.12
CA GLU A 180 13.57 -3.79 -12.07
C GLU A 180 14.19 -3.22 -10.78
N LEU A 181 14.06 -3.91 -9.65
CA LEU A 181 14.70 -3.50 -8.41
C LEU A 181 16.22 -3.66 -8.46
N ARG A 182 16.73 -4.74 -9.08
CA ARG A 182 18.15 -4.93 -9.36
C ARG A 182 18.67 -3.80 -10.27
N ASP A 183 18.01 -3.55 -11.39
CA ASP A 183 18.40 -2.52 -12.35
C ASP A 183 18.38 -1.10 -11.76
N SER A 184 17.50 -0.87 -10.76
CA SER A 184 17.48 0.38 -9.98
C SER A 184 18.56 0.45 -8.89
N GLY A 185 19.39 -0.59 -8.72
CA GLY A 185 20.48 -0.63 -7.75
C GLY A 185 20.03 -0.94 -6.33
N THR A 186 18.87 -1.60 -6.15
CA THR A 186 18.42 -2.04 -4.81
C THR A 186 19.27 -3.23 -4.31
N PHE A 187 19.71 -4.11 -5.21
CA PHE A 187 20.60 -5.25 -4.97
C PHE A 187 21.25 -5.69 -6.28
N ASP A 188 22.15 -6.68 -6.22
CA ASP A 188 22.78 -7.29 -7.38
C ASP A 188 22.11 -8.62 -7.79
N ASP A 189 22.60 -9.23 -8.89
CA ASP A 189 22.09 -10.51 -9.41
C ASP A 189 22.12 -11.65 -8.39
N ARG A 190 23.10 -11.66 -7.46
CA ARG A 190 23.23 -12.71 -6.45
C ARG A 190 22.10 -12.66 -5.45
N VAL A 191 21.76 -11.46 -4.99
CA VAL A 191 20.64 -11.24 -4.06
C VAL A 191 19.32 -11.47 -4.78
N GLU A 192 19.17 -11.04 -6.05
CA GLU A 192 17.97 -11.32 -6.85
C GLU A 192 17.71 -12.82 -6.94
N GLN A 193 18.70 -13.59 -7.39
CA GLN A 193 18.58 -15.04 -7.55
C GLN A 193 18.27 -15.75 -6.22
N PHE A 194 18.92 -15.32 -5.13
CA PHE A 194 18.65 -15.85 -3.80
C PHE A 194 17.21 -15.57 -3.36
N LEU A 195 16.75 -14.34 -3.47
CA LEU A 195 15.39 -13.95 -3.06
C LEU A 195 14.32 -14.65 -3.89
N ALA A 196 14.49 -14.75 -5.21
CA ALA A 196 13.61 -15.49 -6.09
C ALA A 196 13.56 -16.99 -5.70
N ALA A 197 14.71 -17.58 -5.43
CA ALA A 197 14.78 -18.98 -4.96
C ALA A 197 14.13 -19.16 -3.57
N ALA A 198 14.33 -18.23 -2.65
CA ALA A 198 13.74 -18.24 -1.32
C ALA A 198 12.19 -18.24 -1.37
N VAL A 199 11.60 -17.42 -2.27
CA VAL A 199 10.15 -17.40 -2.49
C VAL A 199 9.67 -18.74 -3.06
N ARG A 200 10.33 -19.26 -4.09
CA ARG A 200 9.98 -20.56 -4.72
C ARG A 200 10.17 -21.73 -3.76
N ALA A 201 11.20 -21.66 -2.91
CA ALA A 201 11.44 -22.65 -1.84
C ALA A 201 10.47 -22.49 -0.66
N ARG A 202 9.51 -21.55 -0.73
CA ARG A 202 8.49 -21.27 0.29
C ARG A 202 9.08 -20.90 1.66
N LEU A 203 10.23 -20.18 1.68
CA LEU A 203 10.77 -19.65 2.93
C LEU A 203 9.87 -18.52 3.46
N ASN A 204 9.66 -18.49 4.77
CA ASN A 204 8.94 -17.41 5.45
C ASN A 204 9.85 -16.18 5.59
N ILE A 205 9.43 -15.04 5.07
CA ILE A 205 10.29 -13.86 4.93
C ILE A 205 9.71 -12.65 5.66
N LEU A 206 10.52 -12.07 6.56
CA LEU A 206 10.27 -10.75 7.15
C LEU A 206 11.05 -9.67 6.39
N LEU A 207 10.36 -8.67 5.86
CA LEU A 207 10.98 -7.50 5.22
C LEU A 207 11.03 -6.35 6.22
N ALA A 208 12.21 -5.94 6.61
CA ALA A 208 12.44 -4.92 7.61
C ALA A 208 13.08 -3.65 7.03
N GLY A 209 12.89 -2.52 7.68
CA GLY A 209 13.51 -1.25 7.30
C GLY A 209 12.73 -0.04 7.79
N GLY A 210 13.31 1.14 7.65
CA GLY A 210 12.68 2.41 8.01
C GLY A 210 11.45 2.76 7.16
N THR A 211 10.82 3.90 7.48
CA THR A 211 9.76 4.47 6.63
C THR A 211 10.31 4.81 5.26
N ASN A 212 9.57 4.52 4.19
CA ASN A 212 10.00 4.73 2.81
C ASN A 212 11.23 3.92 2.32
N ALA A 213 11.71 2.94 3.07
CA ALA A 213 12.84 2.10 2.66
C ALA A 213 12.52 1.18 1.45
N GLY A 214 11.26 1.06 1.04
CA GLY A 214 10.84 0.25 -0.11
C GLY A 214 10.36 -1.16 0.26
N LYS A 215 10.01 -1.42 1.53
CA LYS A 215 9.54 -2.73 2.02
C LYS A 215 8.36 -3.29 1.22
N THR A 216 7.28 -2.50 1.07
CA THR A 216 6.07 -2.92 0.32
C THR A 216 6.37 -3.13 -1.17
N THR A 217 7.30 -2.34 -1.73
CA THR A 217 7.75 -2.51 -3.13
C THR A 217 8.50 -3.84 -3.30
N LEU A 218 9.42 -4.17 -2.38
CA LEU A 218 10.12 -5.45 -2.41
C LEU A 218 9.16 -6.62 -2.13
N LEU A 219 8.24 -6.49 -1.18
CA LEU A 219 7.22 -7.50 -0.92
C LEU A 219 6.43 -7.84 -2.19
N ARG A 220 5.98 -6.82 -2.91
CA ARG A 220 5.24 -7.00 -4.16
C ARG A 220 6.10 -7.66 -5.25
N ALA A 221 7.38 -7.28 -5.36
CA ALA A 221 8.30 -7.90 -6.30
C ALA A 221 8.55 -9.39 -5.99
N LEU A 222 8.68 -9.74 -4.69
CA LEU A 222 8.80 -11.13 -4.24
C LEU A 222 7.53 -11.93 -4.54
N LEU A 223 6.36 -11.37 -4.34
CA LEU A 223 5.09 -12.02 -4.68
C LEU A 223 4.97 -12.32 -6.17
N GLY A 224 5.64 -11.54 -7.04
CA GLY A 224 5.77 -11.84 -8.46
C GLY A 224 6.50 -13.15 -8.79
N GLU A 225 7.25 -13.73 -7.84
CA GLU A 225 7.96 -15.03 -7.97
C GLU A 225 7.12 -16.24 -7.49
N THR A 226 5.89 -16.02 -7.00
CA THR A 226 4.97 -17.10 -6.63
C THR A 226 4.32 -17.73 -7.87
N ASP A 227 3.87 -18.98 -7.78
CA ASP A 227 3.04 -19.57 -8.86
C ASP A 227 1.73 -18.79 -8.96
N ALA A 228 1.33 -18.45 -10.18
CA ALA A 228 0.13 -17.65 -10.45
C ALA A 228 -1.16 -18.27 -9.89
N ARG A 229 -1.19 -19.58 -9.65
CA ARG A 229 -2.33 -20.34 -9.12
C ARG A 229 -2.28 -20.53 -7.61
N GLU A 230 -1.19 -20.09 -6.94
CA GLU A 230 -1.15 -20.12 -5.47
C GLU A 230 -2.23 -19.21 -4.91
N ARG A 231 -2.99 -19.72 -3.93
CA ARG A 231 -3.99 -18.91 -3.23
C ARG A 231 -3.31 -17.99 -2.23
N LEU A 232 -3.25 -16.71 -2.57
CA LEU A 232 -2.68 -15.67 -1.73
C LEU A 232 -3.78 -14.96 -0.94
N VAL A 233 -3.61 -14.88 0.37
CA VAL A 233 -4.48 -14.05 1.23
C VAL A 233 -3.64 -12.90 1.75
N THR A 234 -3.95 -11.68 1.29
CA THR A 234 -3.31 -10.44 1.74
C THR A 234 -4.13 -9.78 2.82
N ILE A 235 -3.47 -9.26 3.83
CA ILE A 235 -4.06 -8.62 5.00
C ILE A 235 -3.35 -7.30 5.22
N GLU A 236 -4.08 -6.21 5.07
CA GLU A 236 -3.53 -4.86 5.08
C GLU A 236 -4.45 -3.91 5.85
N ASP A 237 -3.86 -2.88 6.40
CA ASP A 237 -4.59 -1.77 7.02
C ASP A 237 -5.36 -0.96 5.96
N ASN A 238 -4.68 -0.74 4.84
CA ASN A 238 -5.23 -0.21 3.60
C ASN A 238 -4.60 -0.99 2.46
N ARG A 239 -5.34 -1.28 1.41
CA ARG A 239 -4.86 -2.06 0.26
C ARG A 239 -3.76 -1.32 -0.49
N GLU A 240 -2.54 -1.68 -0.22
CA GLU A 240 -1.35 -1.16 -0.91
C GLU A 240 -0.84 -2.16 -1.96
N LEU A 241 -0.91 -3.46 -1.68
CA LEU A 241 -0.39 -4.50 -2.55
C LEU A 241 -1.16 -4.58 -3.87
N ASN A 242 -2.50 -4.51 -3.81
CA ASN A 242 -3.39 -4.49 -4.96
C ASN A 242 -3.05 -5.58 -6.01
N LEU A 243 -2.87 -6.83 -5.55
CA LEU A 243 -2.41 -7.94 -6.38
C LEU A 243 -3.46 -8.36 -7.41
N SER A 244 -4.75 -8.21 -7.09
CA SER A 244 -5.87 -8.51 -8.00
C SER A 244 -5.84 -7.68 -9.29
N ALA A 245 -5.20 -6.52 -9.29
CA ALA A 245 -4.98 -5.72 -10.51
C ALA A 245 -4.03 -6.40 -11.51
N PHE A 246 -3.31 -7.45 -11.09
CA PHE A 246 -2.35 -8.21 -11.88
C PHE A 246 -2.80 -9.66 -12.08
N GLY A 247 -4.05 -9.84 -12.52
CA GLY A 247 -4.71 -11.14 -12.65
C GLY A 247 -3.97 -12.20 -13.47
N ASP A 248 -3.12 -11.79 -14.42
CA ASP A 248 -2.28 -12.72 -15.17
C ASP A 248 -1.16 -13.34 -14.30
N ARG A 249 -0.68 -12.61 -13.29
CA ARG A 249 0.37 -13.05 -12.36
C ARG A 249 -0.21 -13.69 -11.10
N HIS A 250 -1.38 -13.27 -10.66
CA HIS A 250 -2.02 -13.70 -9.42
C HIS A 250 -3.49 -14.02 -9.69
N GLN A 251 -3.79 -15.28 -9.98
CA GLN A 251 -5.13 -15.72 -10.40
C GLN A 251 -6.06 -15.99 -9.23
N ASP A 252 -5.54 -16.35 -8.06
CA ASP A 252 -6.32 -16.67 -6.85
C ASP A 252 -5.86 -15.81 -5.66
N VAL A 253 -6.42 -14.61 -5.53
CA VAL A 253 -6.08 -13.64 -4.49
C VAL A 253 -7.31 -13.25 -3.69
N VAL A 254 -7.19 -13.27 -2.36
CA VAL A 254 -8.15 -12.68 -1.43
C VAL A 254 -7.49 -11.51 -0.74
N GLU A 255 -7.95 -10.30 -1.03
CA GLU A 255 -7.44 -9.06 -0.44
C GLU A 255 -8.35 -8.63 0.71
N MET A 256 -7.81 -8.64 1.93
CA MET A 256 -8.51 -8.26 3.15
C MET A 256 -7.96 -6.93 3.67
N GLU A 257 -8.87 -6.03 4.04
CA GLU A 257 -8.56 -4.70 4.57
C GLU A 257 -9.15 -4.55 5.97
N ALA A 258 -8.38 -3.97 6.89
CA ALA A 258 -8.85 -3.64 8.22
C ALA A 258 -9.99 -2.61 8.13
N ARG A 259 -10.90 -2.67 9.09
CA ARG A 259 -12.03 -1.75 9.14
C ARG A 259 -12.05 -1.04 10.48
N GLU A 260 -11.98 0.28 10.43
CA GLU A 260 -12.19 1.12 11.59
C GLU A 260 -13.62 0.98 12.11
N PRO A 261 -13.85 1.14 13.43
CA PRO A 261 -15.19 1.13 13.99
C PRO A 261 -16.04 2.26 13.40
N ASN A 262 -17.36 2.03 13.32
CA ASN A 262 -18.29 3.06 12.92
C ASN A 262 -18.46 4.13 14.01
N THR A 263 -19.37 5.06 13.81
CA THR A 263 -19.64 6.19 14.75
C THR A 263 -20.21 5.76 16.10
N GLU A 264 -20.69 4.55 16.20
CA GLU A 264 -21.21 3.93 17.43
C GLU A 264 -20.15 3.08 18.13
N GLY A 265 -18.93 3.00 17.57
CA GLY A 265 -17.82 2.19 18.07
C GLY A 265 -17.92 0.73 17.68
N GLU A 266 -18.80 0.38 16.74
CA GLU A 266 -19.06 -1.01 16.33
C GLU A 266 -18.48 -1.31 14.95
N GLY A 267 -18.31 -2.60 14.67
CA GLY A 267 -17.94 -3.10 13.35
C GLY A 267 -16.44 -2.97 13.04
N GLU A 268 -15.59 -2.70 14.02
CA GLU A 268 -14.14 -2.80 13.88
C GLU A 268 -13.74 -4.21 13.44
N VAL A 269 -12.78 -4.28 12.51
CA VAL A 269 -12.13 -5.54 12.13
C VAL A 269 -10.64 -5.29 12.09
N THR A 270 -9.94 -5.80 13.08
CA THR A 270 -8.49 -5.60 13.26
C THR A 270 -7.66 -6.49 12.34
N LEU A 271 -6.39 -6.12 12.10
CA LEU A 271 -5.44 -6.98 11.36
C LEU A 271 -5.31 -8.37 12.00
N ALA A 272 -5.31 -8.46 13.33
CA ALA A 272 -5.22 -9.75 14.03
C ALA A 272 -6.42 -10.66 13.75
N GLU A 273 -7.62 -10.09 13.69
CA GLU A 273 -8.84 -10.83 13.31
C GLU A 273 -8.80 -11.26 11.85
N LEU A 274 -8.35 -10.38 10.95
CA LEU A 274 -8.22 -10.69 9.53
C LEU A 274 -7.23 -11.84 9.29
N VAL A 275 -6.10 -11.90 10.01
CA VAL A 275 -5.20 -13.06 9.91
C VAL A 275 -5.91 -14.34 10.32
N ARG A 276 -6.66 -14.35 11.45
CA ARG A 276 -7.43 -15.51 11.89
C ARG A 276 -8.53 -15.92 10.90
N MET A 277 -9.18 -14.95 10.26
CA MET A 277 -10.17 -15.20 9.21
C MET A 277 -9.51 -15.74 7.94
N GLY A 278 -8.39 -15.15 7.53
CA GLY A 278 -7.63 -15.53 6.34
C GLY A 278 -7.15 -16.98 6.39
N LEU A 279 -6.74 -17.48 7.56
CA LEU A 279 -6.37 -18.89 7.76
C LEU A 279 -7.50 -19.89 7.47
N ARG A 280 -8.77 -19.45 7.56
CA ARG A 280 -9.94 -20.27 7.22
C ARG A 280 -10.30 -20.25 5.74
N MET A 281 -9.59 -19.44 4.95
CA MET A 281 -9.80 -19.33 3.50
C MET A 281 -8.93 -20.27 2.68
N ASN A 282 -8.32 -21.26 3.32
CA ASN A 282 -7.44 -22.25 2.71
C ASN A 282 -6.27 -21.60 1.94
N PRO A 283 -5.51 -20.68 2.57
CA PRO A 283 -4.43 -19.96 1.88
C PRO A 283 -3.25 -20.88 1.58
N SER A 284 -2.62 -20.69 0.43
CA SER A 284 -1.28 -21.22 0.17
C SER A 284 -0.22 -20.40 0.91
N ARG A 285 -0.42 -19.08 0.97
CA ARG A 285 0.42 -18.11 1.70
C ARG A 285 -0.44 -17.03 2.33
N VAL A 286 -0.03 -16.57 3.51
CA VAL A 286 -0.61 -15.40 4.19
C VAL A 286 0.39 -14.26 4.11
N ILE A 287 -0.07 -13.11 3.60
CA ILE A 287 0.75 -11.94 3.38
C ILE A 287 0.22 -10.80 4.24
N VAL A 288 0.99 -10.37 5.24
CA VAL A 288 0.63 -9.21 6.05
C VAL A 288 1.39 -7.99 5.56
N GLY A 289 0.67 -6.99 5.05
CA GLY A 289 1.26 -5.80 4.46
C GLY A 289 2.24 -5.11 5.40
N GLU A 290 1.85 -4.92 6.67
CA GLU A 290 2.71 -4.39 7.72
C GLU A 290 2.31 -4.93 9.09
N VAL A 291 3.29 -5.34 9.89
CA VAL A 291 3.12 -5.72 11.30
C VAL A 291 3.49 -4.55 12.19
N ARG A 292 2.52 -4.10 13.01
CA ARG A 292 2.65 -2.95 13.90
C ARG A 292 2.15 -3.20 15.33
N GLY A 293 1.55 -4.37 15.59
CA GLY A 293 0.90 -4.66 16.85
C GLY A 293 0.54 -6.13 17.07
N SER A 294 -0.67 -6.35 17.55
CA SER A 294 -1.15 -7.67 18.00
C SER A 294 -1.28 -8.73 16.90
N GLU A 295 -1.32 -8.33 15.63
CA GLU A 295 -1.33 -9.24 14.48
C GLU A 295 -0.06 -10.06 14.34
N VAL A 296 1.02 -9.68 15.04
CA VAL A 296 2.29 -10.40 15.05
C VAL A 296 2.12 -11.87 15.47
N ILE A 297 1.32 -12.13 16.52
CA ILE A 297 1.16 -13.48 17.05
C ILE A 297 0.39 -14.40 16.07
N PRO A 298 -0.83 -14.03 15.59
CA PRO A 298 -1.51 -14.86 14.61
C PRO A 298 -0.75 -15.00 13.29
N MET A 299 0.05 -14.01 12.88
CA MET A 299 0.91 -14.12 11.70
C MET A 299 2.05 -15.14 11.90
N LEU A 300 2.78 -15.09 13.02
CA LEU A 300 3.83 -16.06 13.32
C LEU A 300 3.24 -17.49 13.44
N ASN A 301 2.05 -17.63 14.02
CA ASN A 301 1.32 -18.89 14.03
C ASN A 301 0.99 -19.38 12.62
N ALA A 302 0.54 -18.48 11.71
CA ALA A 302 0.29 -18.83 10.32
C ALA A 302 1.55 -19.37 9.63
N MET A 303 2.69 -18.71 9.83
CA MET A 303 3.98 -19.10 9.28
C MET A 303 4.48 -20.47 9.81
N SER A 304 4.13 -20.84 11.06
CA SER A 304 4.59 -22.09 11.69
C SER A 304 3.63 -23.28 11.55
N GLN A 305 2.41 -23.09 11.01
CA GLN A 305 1.34 -24.08 10.97
C GLN A 305 1.02 -24.60 9.56
N GLY A 306 1.96 -24.50 8.61
CA GLY A 306 1.82 -25.08 7.28
C GLY A 306 1.49 -24.08 6.16
N ASN A 307 1.46 -22.79 6.44
CA ASN A 307 1.38 -21.74 5.41
C ASN A 307 2.78 -21.24 5.05
N ASP A 308 3.69 -22.17 4.73
CA ASP A 308 5.07 -21.85 4.36
C ASP A 308 5.14 -20.91 3.15
N GLY A 309 6.13 -20.01 3.19
CA GLY A 309 6.28 -18.96 2.18
C GLY A 309 5.45 -17.71 2.46
N SER A 310 4.87 -17.61 3.65
CA SER A 310 4.21 -16.39 4.12
C SER A 310 5.21 -15.24 4.31
N MET A 311 4.75 -14.01 4.11
CA MET A 311 5.62 -12.83 4.15
C MET A 311 4.93 -11.69 4.88
N CYS A 312 5.74 -10.81 5.48
CA CYS A 312 5.23 -9.55 6.01
C CYS A 312 6.29 -8.46 5.99
N THR A 313 5.87 -7.22 6.21
CA THR A 313 6.80 -6.11 6.47
C THR A 313 6.74 -5.67 7.92
N ILE A 314 7.85 -5.11 8.42
CA ILE A 314 7.96 -4.57 9.77
C ILE A 314 8.89 -3.37 9.78
N HIS A 315 8.58 -2.36 10.60
CA HIS A 315 9.51 -1.26 10.85
C HIS A 315 10.60 -1.67 11.85
N ALA A 316 11.87 -1.57 11.43
CA ALA A 316 13.01 -1.77 12.30
C ALA A 316 14.18 -0.90 11.85
N SER A 317 15.14 -0.64 12.75
CA SER A 317 16.36 0.14 12.49
C SER A 317 17.54 -0.72 12.02
N SER A 318 17.47 -2.03 12.19
CA SER A 318 18.48 -3.01 11.75
C SER A 318 17.86 -4.38 11.57
N SER A 319 18.57 -5.30 10.89
CA SER A 319 18.13 -6.69 10.73
C SER A 319 18.04 -7.45 12.06
N GLU A 320 18.89 -7.13 13.04
CA GLU A 320 18.83 -7.70 14.39
C GLU A 320 17.72 -7.08 15.23
N GLY A 321 17.50 -5.77 15.10
CA GLY A 321 16.47 -5.05 15.85
C GLY A 321 15.03 -5.53 15.56
N VAL A 322 14.83 -6.33 14.51
CA VAL A 322 13.55 -6.99 14.20
C VAL A 322 13.12 -7.92 15.33
N PHE A 323 14.05 -8.68 15.90
CA PHE A 323 13.75 -9.66 16.94
C PHE A 323 13.22 -9.00 18.22
N ASP A 324 13.88 -7.93 18.67
CA ASP A 324 13.41 -7.16 19.82
C ASP A 324 12.08 -6.46 19.53
N ARG A 325 11.86 -5.98 18.30
CA ARG A 325 10.59 -5.35 17.90
C ARG A 325 9.44 -6.34 17.95
N ILE A 326 9.62 -7.54 17.42
CA ILE A 326 8.61 -8.61 17.47
C ILE A 326 8.33 -9.03 18.91
N ALA A 327 9.37 -9.23 19.73
CA ALA A 327 9.20 -9.55 21.15
C ALA A 327 8.40 -8.45 21.88
N ALA A 328 8.66 -7.17 21.60
CA ALA A 328 7.90 -6.06 22.16
C ALA A 328 6.42 -6.11 21.75
N TYR A 329 6.10 -6.38 20.49
CA TYR A 329 4.71 -6.52 20.03
C TYR A 329 4.01 -7.73 20.67
N CYS A 330 4.70 -8.86 20.83
CA CYS A 330 4.17 -10.05 21.52
C CYS A 330 3.83 -9.77 22.98
N VAL A 331 4.67 -9.00 23.69
CA VAL A 331 4.41 -8.58 25.07
C VAL A 331 3.22 -7.60 25.17
N GLN A 332 3.07 -6.71 24.20
CA GLN A 332 1.99 -5.74 24.12
C GLN A 332 0.66 -6.33 23.65
N ALA A 333 0.70 -7.44 22.93
CA ALA A 333 -0.49 -8.12 22.44
C ALA A 333 -1.38 -8.64 23.60
N PRO A 334 -2.67 -8.89 23.37
CA PRO A 334 -3.57 -9.42 24.40
C PRO A 334 -3.10 -10.73 25.04
N GLU A 335 -2.40 -11.57 24.28
CA GLU A 335 -1.81 -12.84 24.73
C GLU A 335 -0.64 -12.64 25.70
N ARG A 336 0.02 -11.48 25.69
CA ARG A 336 1.12 -11.09 26.59
C ARG A 336 2.22 -12.16 26.70
N LEU A 337 2.65 -12.68 25.56
CA LEU A 337 3.75 -13.66 25.54
C LEU A 337 5.00 -13.03 26.15
N ASP A 338 5.67 -13.79 27.03
CA ASP A 338 6.97 -13.38 27.53
C ASP A 338 8.05 -13.46 26.42
N ARG A 339 9.25 -12.97 26.73
CA ARG A 339 10.33 -12.92 25.73
C ARG A 339 10.76 -14.29 25.25
N ILE A 340 10.78 -15.30 26.12
CA ILE A 340 11.18 -16.66 25.77
C ILE A 340 10.17 -17.28 24.81
N ALA A 341 8.89 -17.20 25.14
CA ALA A 341 7.82 -17.70 24.27
C ALA A 341 7.79 -16.95 22.92
N SER A 342 8.01 -15.63 22.93
CA SER A 342 8.07 -14.80 21.73
C SER A 342 9.24 -15.19 20.82
N ASN A 343 10.43 -15.40 21.39
CA ASN A 343 11.62 -15.83 20.65
C ASN A 343 11.43 -17.22 20.05
N LEU A 344 10.88 -18.17 20.83
CA LEU A 344 10.59 -19.52 20.37
C LEU A 344 9.58 -19.52 19.20
N LEU A 345 8.49 -18.75 19.33
CA LEU A 345 7.48 -18.62 18.28
C LEU A 345 8.10 -18.03 17.00
N LEU A 346 8.92 -16.98 17.13
CA LEU A 346 9.59 -16.35 16.01
C LEU A 346 10.56 -17.31 15.32
N ALA A 347 11.42 -17.98 16.06
CA ALA A 347 12.43 -18.87 15.50
C ALA A 347 11.84 -20.11 14.79
N ASN A 348 10.65 -20.53 15.19
CA ASN A 348 9.92 -21.61 14.52
C ASN A 348 9.13 -21.11 13.29
N ALA A 349 8.84 -19.83 13.21
CA ALA A 349 7.97 -19.27 12.17
C ALA A 349 8.74 -18.65 11.01
N VAL A 350 9.87 -17.99 11.29
CA VAL A 350 10.59 -17.16 10.33
C VAL A 350 11.85 -17.83 9.86
N ASP A 351 12.04 -17.91 8.55
CA ASP A 351 13.28 -18.41 7.94
C ASP A 351 14.29 -17.29 7.68
N LEU A 352 13.81 -16.15 7.12
CA LEU A 352 14.67 -15.07 6.67
C LEU A 352 14.18 -13.70 7.16
N VAL A 353 15.14 -12.84 7.49
CA VAL A 353 14.94 -11.39 7.68
C VAL A 353 15.72 -10.65 6.61
N VAL A 354 15.04 -9.85 5.78
CA VAL A 354 15.64 -9.01 4.74
C VAL A 354 15.52 -7.55 5.17
N PHE A 355 16.65 -6.89 5.40
CA PHE A 355 16.68 -5.50 5.86
C PHE A 355 17.01 -4.54 4.73
N LEU A 356 16.11 -3.56 4.52
CA LEU A 356 16.29 -2.47 3.55
C LEU A 356 16.74 -1.21 4.27
N ALA A 357 17.82 -0.64 3.78
CA ALA A 357 18.31 0.68 4.19
C ALA A 357 18.02 1.72 3.11
N GLN A 358 18.06 2.99 3.52
CA GLN A 358 18.00 4.14 2.62
C GLN A 358 18.92 5.25 3.09
N ALA A 359 19.40 6.03 2.13
CA ALA A 359 20.19 7.24 2.41
C ALA A 359 19.96 8.30 1.33
N GLN A 360 19.97 9.56 1.75
CA GLN A 360 20.01 10.67 0.82
C GLN A 360 21.39 10.77 0.21
N THR A 361 21.47 10.82 -1.12
CA THR A 361 22.71 10.99 -1.88
C THR A 361 22.62 12.24 -2.74
N PRO A 362 23.73 12.74 -3.29
CA PRO A 362 23.70 13.88 -4.23
C PRO A 362 22.81 13.62 -5.47
N THR A 363 22.60 12.37 -5.84
CA THR A 363 21.78 11.95 -6.99
C THR A 363 20.34 11.59 -6.62
N GLY A 364 19.93 11.78 -5.35
CA GLY A 364 18.59 11.46 -4.87
C GLY A 364 18.58 10.42 -3.75
N LEU A 365 17.39 9.89 -3.43
CA LEU A 365 17.20 8.90 -2.39
C LEU A 365 17.60 7.49 -2.90
N ARG A 366 18.70 6.95 -2.38
CA ARG A 366 19.12 5.57 -2.62
C ARG A 366 18.44 4.63 -1.62
N ARG A 367 17.96 3.47 -2.11
CA ARG A 367 17.43 2.36 -1.31
C ARG A 367 18.15 1.08 -1.69
N TRP A 368 18.49 0.24 -0.71
CA TRP A 368 19.18 -1.03 -1.00
C TRP A 368 18.90 -2.07 0.08
N VAL A 369 19.03 -3.35 -0.28
CA VAL A 369 19.12 -4.44 0.68
C VAL A 369 20.46 -4.36 1.39
N ALA A 370 20.46 -4.09 2.69
CA ALA A 370 21.67 -3.90 3.47
C ALA A 370 22.12 -5.20 4.17
N SER A 371 21.17 -6.07 4.53
CA SER A 371 21.45 -7.32 5.23
C SER A 371 20.36 -8.34 4.94
N ILE A 372 20.75 -9.62 4.84
CA ILE A 372 19.84 -10.77 4.89
C ILE A 372 20.34 -11.70 5.98
N ARG A 373 19.45 -12.04 6.91
CA ARG A 373 19.72 -12.98 7.99
C ARG A 373 18.86 -14.23 7.86
N GLU A 374 19.47 -15.38 8.08
CA GLU A 374 18.77 -16.64 8.34
C GLU A 374 18.53 -16.77 9.83
N VAL A 375 17.28 -17.04 10.24
CA VAL A 375 16.94 -17.33 11.63
C VAL A 375 17.31 -18.79 11.93
N VAL A 376 18.04 -19.03 13.01
CA VAL A 376 18.61 -20.35 13.32
C VAL A 376 17.86 -21.05 14.45
N ALA A 377 17.76 -20.39 15.60
CA ALA A 377 17.16 -20.96 16.81
C ALA A 377 16.72 -19.87 17.78
N ALA A 378 15.92 -20.23 18.76
CA ALA A 378 15.70 -19.43 19.96
C ALA A 378 16.60 -19.92 21.08
N GLU A 379 17.26 -19.00 21.74
CA GLU A 379 18.03 -19.24 22.96
C GLU A 379 17.49 -18.30 24.04
N ASP A 380 16.91 -18.80 25.09
CA ASP A 380 16.27 -18.10 26.22
C ASP A 380 15.84 -16.65 25.92
N HIS A 381 16.79 -15.72 25.94
CA HIS A 381 16.54 -14.29 25.82
C HIS A 381 16.87 -13.70 24.45
N HIS A 382 17.37 -14.46 23.49
CA HIS A 382 17.70 -13.96 22.15
C HIS A 382 17.40 -14.99 21.04
N VAL A 383 17.29 -14.48 19.83
CA VAL A 383 17.13 -15.27 18.62
C VAL A 383 18.49 -15.35 17.92
N SER A 384 19.01 -16.58 17.79
CA SER A 384 20.22 -16.85 17.02
C SER A 384 19.93 -16.72 15.54
N SER A 385 20.77 -15.97 14.82
CA SER A 385 20.66 -15.75 13.38
C SER A 385 22.02 -15.63 12.71
N ASN A 386 22.11 -16.09 11.48
CA ASN A 386 23.28 -15.98 10.63
C ASN A 386 23.08 -14.84 9.64
N GLU A 387 23.97 -13.84 9.61
CA GLU A 387 23.95 -12.85 8.54
C GLU A 387 24.63 -13.43 7.31
N ILE A 388 23.82 -13.79 6.30
CA ILE A 388 24.28 -14.50 5.10
C ILE A 388 24.63 -13.56 3.95
N PHE A 389 24.02 -12.37 3.91
CA PHE A 389 24.40 -11.27 3.03
C PHE A 389 24.56 -9.99 3.85
N ARG A 390 25.58 -9.20 3.52
CA ARG A 390 25.85 -7.88 4.13
C ARG A 390 26.31 -6.90 3.07
N ALA A 391 25.82 -5.66 3.16
CA ALA A 391 26.31 -4.55 2.35
C ALA A 391 27.41 -3.81 3.08
N GLU A 392 28.55 -3.65 2.43
CA GLU A 392 29.57 -2.68 2.86
C GLU A 392 29.17 -1.26 2.43
N PRO A 393 29.71 -0.20 3.10
CA PRO A 393 29.41 1.18 2.71
C PRO A 393 29.63 1.43 1.22
N GLY A 394 28.56 1.86 0.52
CA GLY A 394 28.62 2.18 -0.91
C GLY A 394 28.44 0.99 -1.85
N SER A 395 28.37 -0.25 -1.36
CA SER A 395 28.20 -1.46 -2.16
C SER A 395 26.79 -2.06 -2.07
N HIS A 396 26.54 -3.11 -2.85
CA HIS A 396 25.42 -4.02 -2.68
C HIS A 396 25.73 -5.09 -1.64
N ALA A 397 24.70 -5.69 -1.04
CA ALA A 397 24.89 -6.80 -0.13
C ALA A 397 25.54 -7.99 -0.87
N ALA A 398 26.61 -8.52 -0.28
CA ALA A 398 27.35 -9.65 -0.78
C ALA A 398 27.30 -10.82 0.21
N PRO A 399 27.48 -12.08 -0.25
CA PRO A 399 27.58 -13.23 0.65
C PRO A 399 28.71 -13.03 1.65
N THR A 400 28.43 -13.31 2.93
CA THR A 400 29.40 -13.18 4.04
C THR A 400 30.31 -14.38 4.16
N GLY A 401 30.01 -15.48 3.47
CA GLY A 401 30.67 -16.78 3.63
C GLY A 401 30.10 -17.65 4.75
N VAL A 402 29.15 -17.16 5.52
CA VAL A 402 28.46 -17.93 6.55
C VAL A 402 27.57 -18.98 5.88
N PRO A 403 27.66 -20.28 6.25
CA PRO A 403 26.84 -21.32 5.66
C PRO A 403 25.36 -21.17 6.09
N LEU A 404 24.46 -21.57 5.22
CA LEU A 404 23.04 -21.76 5.55
C LEU A 404 22.85 -23.04 6.35
N ARG A 405 21.74 -23.12 7.09
CA ARG A 405 21.30 -24.38 7.73
C ARG A 405 21.09 -25.46 6.68
N PRO A 406 21.39 -26.74 6.98
CA PRO A 406 21.17 -27.86 6.05
C PRO A 406 19.75 -27.89 5.48
N GLN A 407 18.74 -27.70 6.31
CA GLN A 407 17.33 -27.71 5.89
C GLN A 407 17.03 -26.58 4.89
N THR A 408 17.57 -25.38 5.10
CA THR A 408 17.39 -24.26 4.16
C THR A 408 18.10 -24.55 2.84
N MET A 409 19.31 -25.14 2.90
CA MET A 409 20.03 -25.56 1.67
C MET A 409 19.25 -26.59 0.88
N GLU A 410 18.66 -27.59 1.53
CA GLU A 410 17.83 -28.62 0.88
C GLU A 410 16.62 -28.01 0.19
N ARG A 411 15.89 -27.09 0.86
CA ARG A 411 14.73 -26.39 0.28
C ARG A 411 15.13 -25.55 -0.94
N LEU A 412 16.25 -24.83 -0.88
CA LEU A 412 16.76 -24.03 -1.99
C LEU A 412 17.25 -24.93 -3.15
N ALA A 413 17.93 -26.04 -2.86
CA ALA A 413 18.37 -27.00 -3.87
C ALA A 413 17.19 -27.65 -4.60
N ALA A 414 16.07 -27.90 -3.94
CA ALA A 414 14.86 -28.45 -4.54
C ALA A 414 14.26 -27.54 -5.63
N VAL A 415 14.53 -26.22 -5.58
CA VAL A 415 14.12 -25.23 -6.59
C VAL A 415 15.26 -24.83 -7.53
N GLY A 416 16.37 -25.59 -7.53
CA GLY A 416 17.49 -25.41 -8.44
C GLY A 416 18.50 -24.33 -8.04
N TYR A 417 18.50 -23.88 -6.77
CA TYR A 417 19.44 -22.89 -6.28
C TYR A 417 20.56 -23.51 -5.46
N SER A 418 21.81 -23.14 -5.74
CA SER A 418 22.99 -23.63 -5.01
C SER A 418 23.60 -22.52 -4.14
N TRP A 419 23.94 -22.87 -2.90
CA TRP A 419 24.66 -21.99 -1.97
C TRP A 419 26.11 -22.45 -1.79
N PRO A 420 27.13 -21.58 -1.72
CA PRO A 420 27.05 -20.13 -1.96
C PRO A 420 26.78 -19.79 -3.43
N PRO A 421 26.19 -18.59 -3.70
CA PRO A 421 25.89 -18.20 -5.07
C PRO A 421 27.19 -18.07 -5.88
N THR A 422 27.29 -18.84 -6.94
CA THR A 422 28.38 -18.75 -7.93
C THR A 422 28.09 -17.59 -8.89
N LEU A 423 29.05 -16.68 -9.09
CA LEU A 423 28.97 -15.74 -10.18
C LEU A 423 28.89 -16.51 -11.51
N GLN A 424 27.73 -16.52 -12.16
CA GLN A 424 27.68 -16.90 -13.56
C GLN A 424 28.40 -15.77 -14.34
N VAL A 425 29.61 -16.04 -14.78
CA VAL A 425 30.28 -15.19 -15.76
C VAL A 425 29.46 -15.34 -17.05
N VAL A 426 28.66 -14.31 -17.35
CA VAL A 426 28.03 -14.20 -18.68
C VAL A 426 29.15 -14.07 -19.69
N GLN A 427 29.34 -15.11 -20.52
CA GLN A 427 30.25 -15.09 -21.66
C GLN A 427 29.66 -14.27 -22.80
#